data_2e937056b618f12bb1f3f96fce138d1f
#
_entry.id   2e937056b618f12bb1f3f96fce138d1f
#
_cell.length_a   1.000
_cell.length_b   1.000
_cell.length_c   1.000
_cell.angle_alpha   90.00
_cell.angle_beta   90.00
_cell.angle_gamma   90.00
#
_symmetry.space_group_name_H-M   'P 1'
#
loop_
_entity.id
_entity.type
_entity.pdbx_description
1 polymer ?
#
loop_
_entity_poly.entity_id
_entity_poly.type
_entity_poly.pdbx_seq_one_letter_code
_entity_poly.pdbx_strand_id
1 'polypeptide(L)' 'MKNGDRVVQMIPAAGYYAAYQNGDEITYNPVAAWIVVEDQQGRQRVDGVDPSGGNWDGSPCSYAKGFVEFVYRDERERRR' A
#
# COMPACT_ATOMS: atom_id res chain seq x y z
N MET A 1 1.21 -12.13 3.11
CA MET A 1 -0.19 -11.97 2.67
C MET A 1 -1.07 -12.99 3.39
N LYS A 2 -2.37 -12.75 3.36
CA LYS A 2 -3.31 -13.70 3.94
C LYS A 2 -3.27 -15.01 3.19
N ASN A 3 -3.57 -16.07 3.90
CA ASN A 3 -3.62 -17.40 3.31
C ASN A 3 -4.67 -17.44 2.20
N GLY A 4 -4.29 -17.90 1.02
CA GLY A 4 -5.16 -17.97 -0.14
C GLY A 4 -5.19 -16.74 -1.02
N ASP A 5 -4.61 -15.62 -0.58
CA ASP A 5 -4.47 -14.44 -1.42
C ASP A 5 -3.24 -14.58 -2.32
N ARG A 6 -3.34 -14.05 -3.53
CA ARG A 6 -2.20 -14.06 -4.45
C ARG A 6 -2.16 -12.79 -5.29
N VAL A 7 -0.97 -12.40 -5.69
CA VAL A 7 -0.76 -11.28 -6.61
C VAL A 7 -0.87 -11.81 -8.03
N VAL A 8 -1.80 -11.24 -8.81
CA VAL A 8 -2.03 -11.68 -10.18
C VAL A 8 -1.52 -10.68 -11.21
N GLN A 9 -1.19 -9.46 -10.79
CA GLN A 9 -0.66 -8.43 -11.69
C GLN A 9 0.09 -7.39 -10.89
N MET A 10 1.12 -6.78 -11.49
CA MET A 10 1.89 -5.70 -10.88
C MET A 10 2.12 -4.62 -11.92
N ILE A 11 1.88 -3.36 -11.52
CA ILE A 11 2.01 -2.20 -12.39
C ILE A 11 2.90 -1.18 -11.67
N PRO A 12 3.90 -0.58 -12.34
CA PRO A 12 4.72 0.45 -11.71
C PRO A 12 3.88 1.61 -11.21
N ALA A 13 4.26 2.16 -10.06
CA ALA A 13 3.62 3.33 -9.49
C ALA A 13 4.64 4.45 -9.37
N ALA A 14 4.19 5.69 -9.58
CA ALA A 14 5.04 6.87 -9.44
C ALA A 14 4.21 8.01 -8.86
N GLY A 15 4.79 8.73 -7.90
CA GLY A 15 4.15 9.89 -7.31
C GLY A 15 3.10 9.59 -6.26
N TYR A 16 2.90 8.33 -5.90
CA TYR A 16 1.97 7.94 -4.85
C TYR A 16 2.70 7.53 -3.59
N TYR A 17 2.08 7.76 -2.46
CA TYR A 17 2.60 7.42 -1.15
C TYR A 17 1.55 6.68 -0.35
N ALA A 18 2.00 5.76 0.47
CA ALA A 18 1.13 5.11 1.46
C ALA A 18 1.28 5.87 2.77
N ALA A 19 0.17 6.25 3.37
CA ALA A 19 0.16 6.98 4.63
C ALA A 19 -0.09 6.01 5.77
N TYR A 20 0.73 6.11 6.81
CA TYR A 20 0.63 5.27 8.00
C TYR A 20 0.50 6.16 9.23
N GLN A 21 -0.45 5.84 10.10
CA GLN A 21 -0.64 6.53 11.36
C GLN A 21 0.23 5.86 12.42
N ASN A 22 1.04 6.65 13.10
CA ASN A 22 1.89 6.18 14.17
C ASN A 22 1.79 7.15 15.34
N GLY A 23 0.88 6.87 16.27
CA GLY A 23 0.56 7.81 17.33
C GLY A 23 -0.08 9.06 16.74
N ASP A 24 0.52 10.22 17.02
CA ASP A 24 0.04 11.48 16.50
C ASP A 24 0.64 11.86 15.15
N GLU A 25 1.54 11.04 14.64
CA GLU A 25 2.24 11.34 13.40
C GLU A 25 1.73 10.49 12.25
N ILE A 26 1.75 11.06 11.05
CA ILE A 26 1.49 10.33 9.83
C ILE A 26 2.78 10.27 9.03
N THR A 27 3.19 9.05 8.67
CA THR A 27 4.38 8.81 7.87
C THR A 27 3.95 8.48 6.45
N TYR A 28 4.66 9.05 5.48
CA TYR A 28 4.41 8.82 4.05
C TYR A 28 5.57 8.06 3.45
N ASN A 29 5.29 6.87 2.90
CA ASN A 29 6.31 6.06 2.24
C ASN A 29 5.96 5.89 0.78
N PRO A 30 6.94 5.98 -0.13
CA PRO A 30 6.65 5.82 -1.56
C PRO A 30 6.09 4.45 -1.88
N VAL A 31 5.10 4.42 -2.75
CA VAL A 31 4.55 3.17 -3.28
C VAL A 31 5.42 2.75 -4.45
N ALA A 32 5.97 1.55 -4.40
CA ALA A 32 6.85 1.04 -5.45
C ALA A 32 6.06 0.53 -6.65
N ALA A 33 4.91 -0.09 -6.41
CA ALA A 33 4.09 -0.66 -7.47
C ALA A 33 2.65 -0.83 -6.98
N TRP A 34 1.72 -0.82 -7.93
CA TRP A 34 0.35 -1.26 -7.68
C TRP A 34 0.25 -2.73 -8.00
N ILE A 35 -0.49 -3.47 -7.20
CA ILE A 35 -0.72 -4.89 -7.41
C ILE A 35 -2.21 -5.18 -7.42
N VAL A 36 -2.59 -6.21 -8.18
CA VAL A 36 -3.94 -6.76 -8.13
C VAL A 36 -3.86 -8.03 -7.30
N VAL A 37 -4.61 -8.08 -6.21
CA VAL A 37 -4.65 -9.21 -5.30
C VAL A 37 -5.97 -9.94 -5.48
N GLU A 38 -5.90 -11.27 -5.66
CA GLU A 38 -7.07 -12.12 -5.79
C GLU A 38 -7.20 -12.98 -4.54
N ASP A 39 -8.39 -13.00 -3.94
CA ASP A 39 -8.64 -13.81 -2.76
C ASP A 39 -9.12 -15.22 -3.12
N GLN A 40 -9.43 -16.01 -2.10
CA GLN A 40 -9.85 -17.41 -2.28
C GLN A 40 -11.14 -17.56 -3.07
N GLN A 41 -11.99 -16.54 -3.05
CA GLN A 41 -13.26 -16.54 -3.75
C GLN A 41 -13.13 -15.98 -5.17
N GLY A 42 -11.92 -15.63 -5.60
CA GLY A 42 -11.70 -15.08 -6.92
C GLY A 42 -11.95 -13.58 -7.01
N ARG A 43 -12.23 -12.91 -5.91
CA ARG A 43 -12.44 -11.46 -5.91
C ARG A 43 -11.10 -10.76 -5.97
N GLN A 44 -11.04 -9.68 -6.74
CA GLN A 44 -9.81 -8.94 -6.96
C GLN A 44 -9.93 -7.53 -6.40
N ARG A 45 -8.80 -7.00 -5.94
CA ARG A 45 -8.70 -5.62 -5.50
C ARG A 45 -7.31 -5.08 -5.83
N VAL A 46 -7.21 -3.76 -5.89
CA VAL A 46 -5.93 -3.09 -6.11
C VAL A 46 -5.34 -2.69 -4.76
N ASP A 47 -4.05 -2.90 -4.60
CA ASP A 47 -3.32 -2.49 -3.40
C ASP A 47 -1.94 -2.00 -3.81
N GLY A 48 -1.16 -1.49 -2.89
CA GLY A 48 0.18 -0.99 -3.16
C GLY A 48 1.24 -1.81 -2.46
N VAL A 49 2.47 -1.69 -2.95
CA VAL A 49 3.63 -2.32 -2.33
C VAL A 49 4.59 -1.25 -1.86
N ASP A 50 4.98 -1.32 -0.60
CA ASP A 50 5.93 -0.41 0.02
C ASP A 50 7.03 -1.23 0.68
N PRO A 51 8.14 -1.48 -0.02
CA PRO A 51 9.22 -2.28 0.54
C PRO A 51 10.04 -1.54 1.59
N SER A 52 9.87 -0.22 1.72
CA SER A 52 10.73 0.58 2.59
C SER A 52 10.22 0.72 4.02
N GLY A 53 8.97 0.42 4.29
CA GLY A 53 8.43 0.77 5.60
C GLY A 53 7.48 -0.22 6.25
N GLY A 54 6.42 -0.55 5.61
CA GLY A 54 5.35 -1.28 6.27
C GLY A 54 5.51 -2.79 6.24
N ASN A 55 5.59 -3.33 5.06
CA ASN A 55 5.54 -4.77 4.85
C ASN A 55 6.75 -5.25 4.07
N TRP A 56 7.87 -5.28 4.77
CA TRP A 56 9.14 -5.71 4.16
C TRP A 56 9.10 -7.16 3.68
N ASP A 57 8.08 -7.91 4.05
CA ASP A 57 7.88 -9.28 3.57
C ASP A 57 7.17 -9.33 2.21
N GLY A 58 6.88 -8.17 1.61
CA GLY A 58 6.22 -8.10 0.32
C GLY A 58 4.71 -8.07 0.37
N SER A 59 4.12 -8.02 1.56
CA SER A 59 2.67 -7.93 1.69
C SER A 59 2.15 -6.56 1.25
N PRO A 60 0.89 -6.49 0.79
CA PRO A 60 0.29 -5.19 0.42
C PRO A 60 0.28 -4.19 1.57
N CYS A 61 0.37 -2.91 1.23
CA CYS A 61 0.38 -1.82 2.20
C CYS A 61 -0.82 -1.86 3.15
N SER A 62 -2.00 -2.19 2.62
CA SER A 62 -3.21 -2.19 3.44
C SER A 62 -3.20 -3.25 4.53
N TYR A 63 -2.29 -4.21 4.47
CA TYR A 63 -2.15 -5.23 5.51
C TYR A 63 -1.30 -4.73 6.67
N ALA A 64 -0.60 -3.63 6.50
CA ALA A 64 0.26 -3.10 7.55
C ALA A 64 -0.58 -2.45 8.65
N LYS A 65 -0.15 -2.66 9.89
CA LYS A 65 -0.78 -1.98 11.02
C LYS A 65 -0.56 -0.47 10.86
N GLY A 66 -1.64 0.28 11.01
CA GLY A 66 -1.57 1.73 10.92
C GLY A 66 -1.79 2.30 9.53
N PHE A 67 -1.95 1.45 8.52
CA PHE A 67 -2.23 1.96 7.18
C PHE A 67 -3.52 2.78 7.18
N VAL A 68 -3.46 3.95 6.52
CA VAL A 68 -4.59 4.87 6.44
C VAL A 68 -5.12 4.95 5.02
N GLU A 69 -4.27 5.34 4.07
CA GLU A 69 -4.71 5.60 2.69
C GLU A 69 -3.52 5.73 1.75
N PHE A 70 -3.81 5.71 0.47
CA PHE A 70 -2.85 6.11 -0.56
C PHE A 70 -3.12 7.55 -0.94
N VAL A 71 -2.04 8.34 -1.12
CA VAL A 71 -2.16 9.75 -1.53
C VAL A 71 -1.20 10.02 -2.69
N TYR A 72 -1.61 10.91 -3.59
CA TYR A 72 -0.69 11.42 -4.59
C TYR A 72 0.16 12.52 -3.94
N ARG A 73 1.40 12.69 -4.39
CA ARG A 73 2.34 13.60 -3.71
C ARG A 73 1.83 15.02 -3.57
N ASP A 74 1.04 15.55 -4.52
CA ASP A 74 0.50 16.89 -4.41
C ASP A 74 -0.51 16.99 -3.27
N GLU A 75 -1.31 15.96 -3.07
CA GLU A 75 -2.24 15.89 -1.95
C GLU A 75 -1.49 15.79 -0.63
N ARG A 76 -0.40 15.02 -0.60
CA ARG A 76 0.44 14.92 0.58
C ARG A 76 0.97 16.29 1.01
N GLU A 77 1.42 17.08 0.06
CA GLU A 77 1.95 18.42 0.35
C GLU A 77 0.87 19.33 0.90
N ARG A 78 -0.35 19.24 0.40
CA ARG A 78 -1.47 20.05 0.88
C ARG A 78 -1.88 19.71 2.31
N ARG A 79 -1.59 18.51 2.77
CA ARG A 79 -2.01 18.03 4.08
C ARG A 79 -1.08 18.41 5.22
N ARG A 80 -0.02 19.09 4.92
CA ARG A 80 0.90 19.54 5.95
C ARG A 80 0.32 20.64 6.80
#